data_cc86c21b2cdcd83a247f02f943a53ac4
#
_entry.id   cc86c21b2cdcd83a247f02f943a53ac4
#
_cell.length_a   1.000
_cell.length_b   1.000
_cell.length_c   1.000
_cell.angle_alpha   90.00
_cell.angle_beta   90.00
_cell.angle_gamma   90.00
#
_symmetry.space_group_name_H-M   'P 1'
#
loop_
_entity.id
_entity.type
_entity.pdbx_description
1 polymer ?
#
loop_
_entity_poly.entity_id
_entity_poly.type
_entity_poly.pdbx_seq_one_letter_code
_entity_poly.pdbx_strand_id
1 'polypeptide(L)'
;MTLPDVREASELYFARIHRAALVLTGNPWDADDLAQETFLILARRGADFQGRSSLYTWLYGILLNLDRRERRRAGMNNRKLRVLWGSEPQRKGSTPATEVPLEVAEWKRGLWGHVARLSDGQRQALVLRFSEMLSYEEVALILECPLGTVKSRIFNGLAALRAMMSEQEEGARQVPAYPLEDLTHAV
;
A
#
# COMPACT_ATOMS: atom_id res chain seq x y z
N MET A 1 -4.54 -20.25 21.96
CA MET A 1 -3.83 -20.20 20.68
C MET A 1 -2.53 -19.48 20.97
N THR A 2 -1.40 -20.19 20.95
CA THR A 2 -0.07 -19.62 21.26
C THR A 2 0.32 -18.75 20.07
N LEU A 3 0.77 -17.51 20.32
CA LEU A 3 1.33 -16.65 19.28
C LEU A 3 2.57 -17.37 18.72
N PRO A 4 2.76 -17.42 17.40
CA PRO A 4 4.04 -17.88 16.86
C PRO A 4 5.15 -16.95 17.36
N ASP A 5 6.33 -17.51 17.56
CA ASP A 5 7.52 -16.71 17.89
C ASP A 5 7.72 -15.65 16.81
N VAL A 6 8.27 -14.49 17.19
CA VAL A 6 8.55 -13.37 16.25
C VAL A 6 9.34 -13.84 15.05
N ARG A 7 10.28 -14.76 15.26
CA ARG A 7 11.08 -15.37 14.20
C ARG A 7 10.19 -16.15 13.22
N GLU A 8 9.34 -17.04 13.73
CA GLU A 8 8.42 -17.84 12.92
C GLU A 8 7.44 -16.94 12.15
N ALA A 9 6.88 -15.94 12.82
CA ALA A 9 6.00 -14.96 12.18
C ALA A 9 6.72 -14.15 11.09
N SER A 10 7.99 -13.81 11.30
CA SER A 10 8.81 -13.12 10.31
C SER A 10 9.08 -14.01 9.09
N GLU A 11 9.47 -15.26 9.29
CA GLU A 11 9.69 -16.21 8.19
C GLU A 11 8.42 -16.41 7.34
N LEU A 12 7.25 -16.43 7.97
CA LEU A 12 5.96 -16.65 7.28
C LEU A 12 5.42 -15.40 6.57
N TYR A 13 5.59 -14.22 7.16
CA TYR A 13 4.84 -13.04 6.72
C TYR A 13 5.70 -11.85 6.26
N PHE A 14 7.04 -11.86 6.48
CA PHE A 14 7.88 -10.70 6.14
C PHE A 14 7.77 -10.32 4.66
N ALA A 15 7.89 -11.29 3.75
CA ALA A 15 7.84 -11.03 2.32
C ALA A 15 6.50 -10.42 1.87
N ARG A 16 5.38 -10.83 2.51
CA ARG A 16 4.05 -10.28 2.22
C ARG A 16 3.90 -8.87 2.77
N ILE A 17 4.31 -8.64 4.02
CA ILE A 17 4.25 -7.32 4.66
C ILE A 17 5.16 -6.32 3.95
N HIS A 18 6.38 -6.74 3.58
CA HIS A 18 7.31 -5.90 2.81
C HIS A 18 6.74 -5.51 1.44
N ARG A 19 6.14 -6.45 0.72
CA ARG A 19 5.50 -6.21 -0.57
C ARG A 19 4.37 -5.19 -0.45
N ALA A 20 3.53 -5.33 0.57
CA ALA A 20 2.49 -4.37 0.87
C ALA A 20 3.04 -2.99 1.24
N ALA A 21 4.11 -2.95 2.04
CA ALA A 21 4.81 -1.71 2.36
C ALA A 21 5.33 -1.02 1.10
N LEU A 22 5.92 -1.80 0.17
CA LEU A 22 6.42 -1.28 -1.11
C LEU A 22 5.29 -0.64 -1.95
N VAL A 23 4.14 -1.30 -2.01
CA VAL A 23 2.96 -0.77 -2.70
C VAL A 23 2.44 0.51 -2.04
N LEU A 24 2.43 0.57 -0.71
CA LEU A 24 1.96 1.74 0.03
C LEU A 24 2.89 2.94 -0.09
N THR A 25 4.20 2.72 -0.05
CA THR A 25 5.21 3.79 -0.04
C THR A 25 5.68 4.19 -1.43
N GLY A 26 5.72 3.23 -2.37
CA GLY A 26 6.34 3.41 -3.68
C GLY A 26 7.86 3.58 -3.63
N ASN A 27 8.49 3.33 -2.48
CA ASN A 27 9.93 3.50 -2.25
C ASN A 27 10.47 2.30 -1.46
N PRO A 28 11.49 1.58 -1.98
CA PRO A 28 12.05 0.41 -1.30
C PRO A 28 12.58 0.70 0.10
N TRP A 29 13.26 1.82 0.30
CA TRP A 29 13.83 2.19 1.61
C TRP A 29 12.75 2.43 2.66
N ASP A 30 11.72 3.22 2.30
CA ASP A 30 10.57 3.44 3.18
C ASP A 30 9.80 2.13 3.44
N ALA A 31 9.76 1.22 2.45
CA ALA A 31 9.11 -0.08 2.60
C ALA A 31 9.86 -1.00 3.56
N ASP A 32 11.19 -1.05 3.46
CA ASP A 32 12.05 -1.80 4.38
C ASP A 32 11.86 -1.31 5.82
N ASP A 33 11.89 0.00 6.03
CA ASP A 33 11.70 0.62 7.35
C ASP A 33 10.32 0.29 7.93
N LEU A 34 9.26 0.42 7.12
CA LEU A 34 7.90 0.12 7.56
C LEU A 34 7.71 -1.37 7.88
N ALA A 35 8.27 -2.25 7.06
CA ALA A 35 8.19 -3.69 7.31
C ALA A 35 8.93 -4.05 8.59
N GLN A 36 10.16 -3.57 8.79
CA GLN A 36 10.95 -3.80 9.99
C GLN A 36 10.23 -3.28 11.24
N GLU A 37 9.72 -2.04 11.22
CA GLU A 37 8.99 -1.45 12.34
C GLU A 37 7.72 -2.25 12.69
N THR A 38 7.03 -2.82 11.67
CA THR A 38 5.88 -3.71 11.89
C THR A 38 6.27 -4.92 12.74
N PHE A 39 7.39 -5.59 12.43
CA PHE A 39 7.86 -6.74 13.20
C PHE A 39 8.48 -6.36 14.54
N LEU A 40 9.06 -5.18 14.67
CA LEU A 40 9.48 -4.64 15.98
C LEU A 40 8.29 -4.40 16.90
N ILE A 41 7.16 -3.95 16.36
CA ILE A 41 5.92 -3.82 17.15
C ILE A 41 5.39 -5.20 17.52
N LEU A 42 5.41 -6.20 16.63
CA LEU A 42 5.08 -7.57 16.98
C LEU A 42 5.94 -8.07 18.16
N ALA A 43 7.27 -7.85 18.10
CA ALA A 43 8.17 -8.27 19.15
C ALA A 43 7.84 -7.61 20.51
N ARG A 44 7.44 -6.34 20.50
CA ARG A 44 7.16 -5.57 21.73
C ARG A 44 5.74 -5.79 22.24
N ARG A 45 4.77 -5.99 21.37
CA ARG A 45 3.35 -5.98 21.67
C ARG A 45 2.60 -7.22 21.20
N GLY A 46 3.32 -8.29 20.83
CA GLY A 46 2.68 -9.53 20.41
C GLY A 46 1.73 -10.10 21.47
N ALA A 47 2.04 -9.91 22.74
CA ALA A 47 1.17 -10.31 23.85
C ALA A 47 -0.22 -9.62 23.83
N ASP A 48 -0.35 -8.48 23.17
CA ASP A 48 -1.63 -7.75 23.01
C ASP A 48 -2.53 -8.39 21.93
N PHE A 49 -2.01 -9.34 21.16
CA PHE A 49 -2.78 -10.02 20.13
C PHE A 49 -3.83 -10.94 20.74
N GLN A 50 -5.09 -10.63 20.55
CA GLN A 50 -6.22 -11.34 21.19
C GLN A 50 -6.81 -12.46 20.32
N GLY A 51 -6.22 -12.75 19.14
CA GLY A 51 -6.73 -13.80 18.25
C GLY A 51 -8.11 -13.50 17.61
N ARG A 52 -8.57 -12.25 17.64
CA ARG A 52 -9.85 -11.85 17.03
C ARG A 52 -9.81 -11.84 15.49
N SER A 53 -8.62 -11.88 14.92
CA SER A 53 -8.35 -11.98 13.49
C SER A 53 -7.15 -12.89 13.25
N SER A 54 -6.79 -13.18 12.00
CA SER A 54 -5.52 -13.83 11.72
C SER A 54 -4.36 -12.94 12.17
N LEU A 55 -3.21 -13.54 12.53
CA LEU A 55 -2.00 -12.78 12.84
C LEU A 55 -1.59 -11.87 11.68
N TYR A 56 -1.75 -12.36 10.45
CA TYR A 56 -1.49 -11.59 9.24
C TYR A 56 -2.36 -10.32 9.16
N THR A 57 -3.67 -10.45 9.40
CA THR A 57 -4.60 -9.31 9.46
C THR A 57 -4.17 -8.27 10.50
N TRP A 58 -3.71 -8.73 11.65
CA TRP A 58 -3.24 -7.86 12.72
C TRP A 58 -1.93 -7.13 12.35
N LEU A 59 -0.96 -7.85 11.78
CA LEU A 59 0.29 -7.26 11.27
C LEU A 59 0.01 -6.20 10.19
N TYR A 60 -0.95 -6.48 9.31
CA TYR A 60 -1.38 -5.51 8.31
C TYR A 60 -1.99 -4.24 8.92
N GLY A 61 -2.78 -4.38 9.95
CA GLY A 61 -3.30 -3.25 10.72
C GLY A 61 -2.18 -2.38 11.30
N ILE A 62 -1.12 -3.01 11.83
CA ILE A 62 0.07 -2.28 12.31
C ILE A 62 0.75 -1.53 11.16
N LEU A 63 1.03 -2.21 10.05
CA LEU A 63 1.65 -1.63 8.86
C LEU A 63 0.89 -0.39 8.36
N LEU A 64 -0.43 -0.49 8.23
CA LEU A 64 -1.26 0.62 7.76
C LEU A 64 -1.27 1.80 8.74
N ASN A 65 -1.24 1.54 10.04
CA ASN A 65 -1.17 2.59 11.05
C ASN A 65 0.18 3.31 11.01
N LEU A 66 1.26 2.59 10.76
CA LEU A 66 2.60 3.17 10.55
C LEU A 66 2.63 4.03 9.28
N ASP A 67 2.16 3.54 8.13
CA ASP A 67 2.06 4.31 6.88
C ASP A 67 1.27 5.61 7.08
N ARG A 68 0.11 5.54 7.75
CA ARG A 68 -0.69 6.73 8.07
C ARG A 68 0.08 7.74 8.92
N ARG A 69 0.81 7.26 9.90
CA ARG A 69 1.62 8.11 10.79
C ARG A 69 2.74 8.80 10.02
N GLU A 70 3.45 8.07 9.16
CA GLU A 70 4.53 8.62 8.33
C GLU A 70 4.00 9.67 7.34
N ARG A 71 2.88 9.39 6.67
CA ARG A 71 2.24 10.36 5.76
C ARG A 71 1.78 11.62 6.46
N ARG A 72 1.21 11.51 7.67
CA ARG A 72 0.84 12.69 8.46
C ARG A 72 2.08 13.52 8.82
N ARG A 73 3.18 12.89 9.22
CA ARG A 73 4.44 13.55 9.53
C ARG A 73 5.03 14.23 8.29
N ALA A 74 5.07 13.53 7.15
CA ALA A 74 5.53 14.08 5.88
C ALA A 74 4.66 15.26 5.43
N GLY A 75 3.33 15.16 5.55
CA GLY A 75 2.39 16.24 5.24
C GLY A 75 2.60 17.48 6.12
N MET A 76 2.88 17.31 7.41
CA MET A 76 3.20 18.42 8.31
C MET A 76 4.55 19.04 7.99
N ASN A 77 5.57 18.23 7.67
CA ASN A 77 6.89 18.72 7.31
C ASN A 77 6.86 19.44 5.95
N ASN A 78 6.16 18.91 4.95
CA ASN A 78 5.98 19.57 3.66
C ASN A 78 5.23 20.90 3.79
N ARG A 79 4.23 21.00 4.68
CA ARG A 79 3.54 22.26 4.97
C ARG A 79 4.48 23.29 5.57
N LYS A 80 5.35 22.89 6.51
CA LYS A 80 6.38 23.77 7.09
C LYS A 80 7.43 24.18 6.08
N LEU A 81 7.90 23.25 5.23
CA LEU A 81 8.88 23.51 4.17
C LEU A 81 8.31 24.39 3.06
N ARG A 82 7.04 24.20 2.65
CA ARG A 82 6.38 25.09 1.66
C ARG A 82 6.27 26.53 2.15
N VAL A 83 6.04 26.72 3.45
CA VAL A 83 6.02 28.04 4.08
C VAL A 83 7.42 28.69 4.08
N LEU A 84 8.48 27.88 4.18
CA LEU A 84 9.86 28.37 4.30
C LEU A 84 10.60 28.45 2.95
N TRP A 85 10.33 27.56 1.99
CA TRP A 85 11.19 27.37 0.80
C TRP A 85 10.46 27.29 -0.55
N GLY A 86 9.15 27.30 -0.61
CA GLY A 86 8.38 27.44 -1.86
C GLY A 86 8.50 26.31 -2.89
N SER A 87 9.08 25.15 -2.56
CA SER A 87 9.33 24.05 -3.51
C SER A 87 8.81 22.71 -2.99
N GLU A 88 8.18 21.93 -3.87
CA GLU A 88 7.80 20.55 -3.57
C GLU A 88 9.00 19.61 -3.66
N PRO A 89 9.31 18.81 -2.63
CA PRO A 89 10.23 17.69 -2.77
C PRO A 89 9.58 16.58 -3.59
N GLN A 90 10.06 16.36 -4.81
CA GLN A 90 9.71 15.18 -5.59
C GLN A 90 10.28 13.94 -4.88
N ARG A 91 9.42 13.07 -4.37
CA ARG A 91 9.80 11.73 -3.95
C ARG A 91 10.15 10.91 -5.20
N LYS A 92 11.42 10.78 -5.51
CA LYS A 92 11.90 9.86 -6.54
C LYS A 92 11.86 8.44 -5.99
N GLY A 93 10.82 7.68 -6.38
CA GLY A 93 10.78 6.25 -6.16
C GLY A 93 11.71 5.55 -7.16
N SER A 94 12.71 4.83 -6.67
CA SER A 94 13.47 3.85 -7.47
C SER A 94 12.97 2.46 -7.12
N THR A 95 12.49 1.74 -8.12
CA THR A 95 12.01 0.34 -7.98
C THR A 95 13.20 -0.60 -8.15
N PRO A 96 13.37 -1.65 -7.31
CA PRO A 96 14.36 -2.68 -7.57
C PRO A 96 13.94 -3.51 -8.79
N ALA A 97 14.92 -3.87 -9.63
CA ALA A 97 14.73 -4.65 -10.84
C ALA A 97 14.38 -6.10 -10.48
N THR A 98 13.15 -6.50 -10.74
CA THR A 98 12.76 -7.88 -10.95
C THR A 98 12.83 -8.14 -12.47
N GLU A 99 13.18 -9.36 -12.90
CA GLU A 99 13.23 -9.76 -14.32
C GLU A 99 11.82 -9.79 -14.95
N VAL A 100 11.23 -8.62 -15.11
CA VAL A 100 9.95 -8.41 -15.77
C VAL A 100 10.25 -7.66 -17.06
N PRO A 101 9.56 -7.95 -18.20
CA PRO A 101 9.72 -7.17 -19.42
C PRO A 101 9.63 -5.67 -19.13
N LEU A 102 10.49 -4.86 -19.74
CA LEU A 102 10.63 -3.43 -19.46
C LEU A 102 9.29 -2.70 -19.55
N GLU A 103 8.47 -3.04 -20.54
CA GLU A 103 7.14 -2.49 -20.78
C GLU A 103 6.19 -2.73 -19.59
N VAL A 104 6.21 -3.95 -19.04
CA VAL A 104 5.39 -4.32 -17.85
C VAL A 104 5.92 -3.60 -16.61
N ALA A 105 7.22 -3.44 -16.48
CA ALA A 105 7.82 -2.71 -15.37
C ALA A 105 7.51 -1.21 -15.43
N GLU A 106 7.44 -0.64 -16.63
CA GLU A 106 7.06 0.77 -16.84
C GLU A 106 5.57 0.99 -16.59
N TRP A 107 4.72 0.09 -17.07
CA TRP A 107 3.30 0.11 -16.80
C TRP A 107 3.00 -0.01 -15.30
N LYS A 108 3.64 -0.97 -14.62
CA LYS A 108 3.55 -1.11 -13.16
C LYS A 108 3.96 0.18 -12.43
N ARG A 109 5.07 0.80 -12.81
CA ARG A 109 5.52 2.06 -12.22
C ARG A 109 4.50 3.18 -12.42
N GLY A 110 3.91 3.29 -13.60
CA GLY A 110 2.85 4.25 -13.91
C GLY A 110 1.62 4.01 -13.03
N LEU A 111 1.13 2.77 -12.96
CA LEU A 111 -0.02 2.40 -12.13
C LEU A 111 0.20 2.72 -10.65
N TRP A 112 1.37 2.35 -10.10
CA TRP A 112 1.69 2.64 -8.70
C TRP A 112 1.84 4.13 -8.43
N GLY A 113 2.29 4.90 -9.41
CA GLY A 113 2.29 6.37 -9.37
C GLY A 113 0.87 6.93 -9.21
N HIS A 114 -0.11 6.38 -9.92
CA HIS A 114 -1.52 6.77 -9.78
C HIS A 114 -2.12 6.30 -8.44
N VAL A 115 -1.82 5.07 -8.02
CA VAL A 115 -2.24 4.56 -6.71
C VAL A 115 -1.73 5.44 -5.57
N ALA A 116 -0.49 5.94 -5.66
CA ALA A 116 0.07 6.85 -4.67
C ALA A 116 -0.66 8.21 -4.57
N ARG A 117 -1.33 8.63 -5.64
CA ARG A 117 -2.14 9.88 -5.70
C ARG A 117 -3.54 9.74 -5.11
N LEU A 118 -4.03 8.51 -4.90
CA LEU A 118 -5.31 8.26 -4.25
C LEU A 118 -5.31 8.75 -2.80
N SER A 119 -6.50 9.03 -2.27
CA SER A 119 -6.64 9.25 -0.83
C SER A 119 -6.21 8.01 -0.05
N ASP A 120 -5.71 8.21 1.18
CA ASP A 120 -5.22 7.12 2.03
C ASP A 120 -6.22 5.97 2.16
N GLY A 121 -7.50 6.32 2.38
CA GLY A 121 -8.54 5.30 2.53
C GLY A 121 -8.84 4.51 1.26
N GLN A 122 -8.80 5.14 0.09
CA GLN A 122 -8.98 4.49 -1.21
C GLN A 122 -7.79 3.57 -1.51
N ARG A 123 -6.56 4.10 -1.37
CA ARG A 123 -5.34 3.34 -1.60
C ARG A 123 -5.27 2.09 -0.73
N GLN A 124 -5.47 2.24 0.59
CA GLN A 124 -5.44 1.13 1.52
C GLN A 124 -6.49 0.07 1.20
N ALA A 125 -7.73 0.49 0.88
CA ALA A 125 -8.78 -0.44 0.51
C ALA A 125 -8.47 -1.22 -0.78
N LEU A 126 -7.90 -0.56 -1.79
CA LEU A 126 -7.48 -1.20 -3.04
C LEU A 126 -6.33 -2.18 -2.82
N VAL A 127 -5.29 -1.79 -2.08
CA VAL A 127 -4.16 -2.67 -1.77
C VAL A 127 -4.62 -3.92 -1.03
N LEU A 128 -5.41 -3.76 0.03
CA LEU A 128 -5.94 -4.90 0.79
C LEU A 128 -6.80 -5.83 -0.07
N ARG A 129 -7.65 -5.28 -0.94
CA ARG A 129 -8.56 -6.06 -1.75
C ARG A 129 -7.85 -6.78 -2.90
N PHE A 130 -6.97 -6.09 -3.64
CA PHE A 130 -6.42 -6.59 -4.91
C PHE A 130 -5.00 -7.14 -4.78
N SER A 131 -4.14 -6.54 -3.96
CA SER A 131 -2.78 -7.05 -3.73
C SER A 131 -2.78 -8.21 -2.73
N GLU A 132 -3.60 -8.11 -1.67
CA GLU A 132 -3.65 -9.12 -0.61
C GLU A 132 -4.83 -10.08 -0.72
N MET A 133 -5.69 -9.89 -1.73
CA MET A 133 -6.82 -10.77 -2.03
C MET A 133 -7.79 -10.96 -0.86
N LEU A 134 -7.87 -9.97 0.06
CA LEU A 134 -8.75 -10.05 1.23
C LEU A 134 -10.21 -9.83 0.85
N SER A 135 -11.12 -10.45 1.59
CA SER A 135 -12.56 -10.21 1.48
C SER A 135 -12.92 -8.78 1.92
N TYR A 136 -14.07 -8.28 1.51
CA TYR A 136 -14.54 -6.96 1.93
C TYR A 136 -14.70 -6.87 3.45
N GLU A 137 -15.09 -7.97 4.09
CA GLU A 137 -15.26 -8.10 5.53
C GLU A 137 -13.91 -8.01 6.26
N GLU A 138 -12.88 -8.68 5.75
CA GLU A 138 -11.52 -8.60 6.29
C GLU A 138 -10.95 -7.20 6.13
N VAL A 139 -11.16 -6.58 4.96
CA VAL A 139 -10.75 -5.18 4.72
C VAL A 139 -11.46 -4.24 5.70
N ALA A 140 -12.76 -4.45 5.98
CA ALA A 140 -13.51 -3.64 6.94
C ALA A 140 -12.94 -3.77 8.36
N LEU A 141 -12.56 -4.98 8.76
CA LEU A 141 -11.90 -5.24 10.05
C LEU A 141 -10.55 -4.52 10.16
N ILE A 142 -9.69 -4.63 9.12
CA ILE A 142 -8.36 -4.00 9.12
C ILE A 142 -8.46 -2.47 9.12
N LEU A 143 -9.38 -1.92 8.32
CA LEU A 143 -9.55 -0.47 8.20
C LEU A 143 -10.42 0.14 9.30
N GLU A 144 -10.96 -0.69 10.20
CA GLU A 144 -11.85 -0.30 11.30
C GLU A 144 -13.00 0.60 10.80
N CYS A 145 -13.64 0.20 9.69
CA CYS A 145 -14.71 0.97 9.08
C CYS A 145 -15.85 0.06 8.58
N PRO A 146 -17.08 0.61 8.45
CA PRO A 146 -18.23 -0.15 7.94
C PRO A 146 -17.96 -0.74 6.54
N LEU A 147 -18.54 -1.92 6.27
CA LEU A 147 -18.46 -2.61 4.97
C LEU A 147 -18.88 -1.70 3.79
N GLY A 148 -19.92 -0.88 3.98
CA GLY A 148 -20.36 0.10 2.97
C GLY A 148 -19.27 1.14 2.66
N THR A 149 -18.47 1.53 3.65
CA THR A 149 -17.34 2.44 3.48
C THR A 149 -16.22 1.78 2.68
N VAL A 150 -15.94 0.49 2.90
CA VAL A 150 -14.97 -0.26 2.09
C VAL A 150 -15.40 -0.31 0.63
N LYS A 151 -16.66 -0.69 0.37
CA LYS A 151 -17.23 -0.75 -0.99
C LYS A 151 -17.13 0.59 -1.71
N SER A 152 -17.49 1.69 -1.05
CA SER A 152 -17.41 3.03 -1.64
C SER A 152 -15.97 3.49 -1.87
N ARG A 153 -15.03 3.18 -0.97
CA ARG A 153 -13.60 3.49 -1.15
C ARG A 153 -13.01 2.75 -2.34
N ILE A 154 -13.31 1.47 -2.49
CA ILE A 154 -12.85 0.66 -3.63
C ILE A 154 -13.47 1.19 -4.93
N PHE A 155 -14.78 1.40 -4.97
CA PHE A 155 -15.47 1.91 -6.17
C PHE A 155 -14.92 3.28 -6.60
N ASN A 156 -14.84 4.23 -5.69
CA ASN A 156 -14.32 5.57 -5.98
C ASN A 156 -12.81 5.56 -6.30
N GLY A 157 -12.05 4.67 -5.66
CA GLY A 157 -10.63 4.50 -5.95
C GLY A 157 -10.39 3.96 -7.36
N LEU A 158 -11.15 2.95 -7.80
CA LEU A 158 -11.09 2.43 -9.17
C LEU A 158 -11.53 3.48 -10.19
N ALA A 159 -12.58 4.25 -9.90
CA ALA A 159 -13.03 5.34 -10.77
C ALA A 159 -11.94 6.42 -10.93
N ALA A 160 -11.30 6.81 -9.84
CA ALA A 160 -10.20 7.78 -9.86
C ALA A 160 -8.98 7.25 -10.64
N LEU A 161 -8.61 5.97 -10.48
CA LEU A 161 -7.53 5.35 -11.26
C LEU A 161 -7.84 5.36 -12.76
N ARG A 162 -9.07 4.98 -13.15
CA ARG A 162 -9.50 5.01 -14.56
C ARG A 162 -9.39 6.42 -15.14
N ALA A 163 -9.85 7.44 -14.42
CA ALA A 163 -9.75 8.83 -14.86
C ALA A 163 -8.28 9.26 -15.07
N MET A 164 -7.39 8.95 -14.11
CA MET A 164 -5.97 9.30 -14.22
C MET A 164 -5.27 8.55 -15.37
N MET A 165 -5.67 7.32 -15.67
CA MET A 165 -5.10 6.54 -16.77
C MET A 165 -5.60 7.04 -18.13
N SER A 166 -6.89 7.39 -18.26
CA SER A 166 -7.43 7.95 -19.51
C SER A 166 -6.85 9.32 -19.86
N GLU A 167 -6.58 10.17 -18.88
CA GLU A 167 -5.88 11.44 -19.10
C GLU A 167 -4.46 11.26 -19.65
N GLN A 168 -3.76 10.17 -19.28
CA GLN A 168 -2.46 9.83 -19.86
C GLN A 168 -2.55 9.26 -21.27
N GLU A 169 -3.59 8.49 -21.59
CA GLU A 169 -3.80 7.91 -22.91
C GLU A 169 -4.14 8.98 -23.97
N GLU A 170 -4.85 10.03 -23.59
CA GLU A 170 -5.11 11.19 -24.46
C GLU A 170 -3.82 11.99 -24.73
N GLY A 171 -2.85 11.99 -23.81
CA GLY A 171 -1.53 12.62 -23.98
C GLY A 171 -0.49 11.73 -24.66
N ALA A 172 -0.67 10.41 -24.66
CA ALA A 172 0.24 9.43 -25.25
C ALA A 172 -0.55 8.42 -26.11
N ARG A 173 -0.88 8.79 -27.35
CA ARG A 173 -1.40 7.86 -28.35
C ARG A 173 -0.33 6.82 -28.66
N GLN A 174 -0.33 5.69 -27.95
CA GLN A 174 0.19 4.37 -28.30
C GLN A 174 0.65 3.59 -27.08
N VAL A 175 -0.28 3.01 -26.30
CA VAL A 175 0.01 1.83 -25.46
C VAL A 175 -1.23 0.95 -25.48
N PRO A 176 -1.13 -0.41 -25.66
CA PRO A 176 -2.29 -1.29 -25.69
C PRO A 176 -2.99 -1.28 -24.32
N ALA A 177 -4.33 -1.25 -24.36
CA ALA A 177 -5.18 -1.32 -23.17
C ALA A 177 -5.00 -2.69 -22.49
N TYR A 178 -4.32 -2.70 -21.34
CA TYR A 178 -4.27 -3.88 -20.47
C TYR A 178 -5.48 -3.89 -19.54
N PRO A 179 -6.20 -5.03 -19.40
CA PRO A 179 -7.36 -5.13 -18.53
C PRO A 179 -6.95 -4.96 -17.06
N LEU A 180 -7.79 -4.27 -16.27
CA LEU A 180 -7.62 -4.12 -14.81
C LEU A 180 -7.63 -5.46 -14.05
N GLU A 181 -7.98 -6.56 -14.72
CA GLU A 181 -7.95 -7.93 -14.20
C GLU A 181 -6.53 -8.42 -13.89
N ASP A 182 -5.50 -7.83 -14.52
CA ASP A 182 -4.09 -8.19 -14.30
C ASP A 182 -3.49 -7.61 -13.01
N LEU A 183 -4.24 -6.80 -12.24
CA LEU A 183 -3.80 -6.34 -10.91
C LEU A 183 -3.57 -7.49 -9.92
N THR A 184 -4.21 -8.65 -10.16
CA THR A 184 -4.06 -9.84 -9.32
C THR A 184 -2.73 -10.59 -9.56
N HIS A 185 -2.12 -10.41 -10.73
CA HIS A 185 -0.86 -11.07 -11.11
C HIS A 185 0.36 -10.14 -11.09
N ALA A 186 0.18 -8.87 -10.70
CA ALA A 186 1.21 -7.84 -10.77
C ALA A 186 1.96 -7.60 -9.45
N VAL A 187 1.79 -8.51 -8.47
CA VAL A 187 2.49 -8.45 -7.18
C VAL A 187 3.41 -9.63 -7.01
#